data_f0641c8634210e77fe00f4c8520f0cc3
#
_entry.id   f0641c8634210e77fe00f4c8520f0cc3
#
_cell.length_a   1.000
_cell.length_b   1.000
_cell.length_c   1.000
_cell.angle_alpha   90.00
_cell.angle_beta   90.00
_cell.angle_gamma   90.00
#
_symmetry.space_group_name_H-M   'P 1'
#
loop_
_entity.id
_entity.type
_entity.pdbx_description
1 polymer ?
#
loop_
_entity_poly.entity_id
_entity_poly.type
_entity_poly.pdbx_seq_one_letter_code
_entity_poly.pdbx_strand_id
1 'polypeptide(L)'
;MATKLRFFGISAFEITNSRETRVLIDPYLDANSASPVKTNDLERVDLILVTHAAYDHLGDAGKIAKKFKAPVICGADVRAHLIKEGVAPEKLIGIIWGLTVEVAGIRVRSVESRHWSSMIEADGTYYSGPPMGFIVQPD
;
A
#
# COMPACT_ATOMS: atom_id res chain seq x y z
N MET A 1 -17.11 2.47 17.47
CA MET A 1 -17.43 1.44 16.43
C MET A 1 -16.34 0.38 16.45
N ALA A 2 -16.62 -0.82 15.93
CA ALA A 2 -15.60 -1.87 15.80
C ALA A 2 -14.77 -1.63 14.54
N THR A 3 -13.52 -2.05 14.57
CA THR A 3 -12.67 -2.10 13.37
C THR A 3 -13.29 -3.04 12.33
N LYS A 4 -13.33 -2.60 11.09
CA LYS A 4 -13.85 -3.36 9.95
C LYS A 4 -12.70 -3.76 9.04
N LEU A 5 -12.72 -5.00 8.54
CA LEU A 5 -11.81 -5.50 7.52
C LEU A 5 -12.63 -5.88 6.28
N ARG A 6 -12.25 -5.34 5.11
CA ARG A 6 -12.84 -5.69 3.82
C ARG A 6 -11.78 -6.30 2.92
N PHE A 7 -12.13 -7.37 2.23
CA PHE A 7 -11.29 -8.04 1.25
C PHE A 7 -11.78 -7.73 -0.16
N PHE A 8 -10.88 -7.27 -1.03
CA PHE A 8 -11.18 -6.88 -2.41
C PHE A 8 -10.63 -7.84 -3.47
N GLY A 9 -10.13 -8.99 -3.06
CA GLY A 9 -9.55 -10.00 -3.95
C GLY A 9 -8.03 -9.93 -4.03
N ILE A 10 -7.41 -11.06 -4.35
CA ILE A 10 -5.95 -11.29 -4.37
C ILE A 10 -5.34 -10.95 -3.00
N SER A 11 -4.72 -9.79 -2.85
CA SER A 11 -4.13 -9.33 -1.59
C SER A 11 -4.63 -7.94 -1.18
N ALA A 12 -5.65 -7.42 -1.87
CA ALA A 12 -6.19 -6.10 -1.61
C ALA A 12 -7.16 -6.10 -0.42
N PHE A 13 -6.83 -5.33 0.61
CA PHE A 13 -7.65 -5.18 1.81
C PHE A 13 -7.87 -3.71 2.17
N GLU A 14 -8.99 -3.44 2.82
CA GLU A 14 -9.26 -2.18 3.52
C GLU A 14 -9.50 -2.44 5.00
N ILE A 15 -8.81 -1.70 5.85
CA ILE A 15 -9.10 -1.62 7.28
C ILE A 15 -9.74 -0.26 7.55
N THR A 16 -10.89 -0.24 8.20
CA THR A 16 -11.49 0.98 8.73
C THR A 16 -11.56 0.87 10.24
N ASN A 17 -10.90 1.77 10.96
CA ASN A 17 -10.84 1.73 12.41
C ASN A 17 -12.07 2.39 13.08
N SER A 18 -12.09 2.41 14.41
CA SER A 18 -13.18 3.02 15.18
C SER A 18 -13.34 4.53 14.95
N ARG A 19 -12.30 5.20 14.49
CA ARG A 19 -12.26 6.64 14.15
C ARG A 19 -12.51 6.94 12.67
N GLU A 20 -12.98 5.94 11.90
CA GLU A 20 -13.20 6.00 10.45
C GLU A 20 -11.92 6.28 9.63
N THR A 21 -10.72 6.00 10.19
CA THR A 21 -9.47 6.04 9.42
C THR A 21 -9.43 4.84 8.50
N ARG A 22 -9.21 5.08 7.20
CA ARG A 22 -9.18 4.04 6.16
C ARG A 22 -7.76 3.75 5.70
N VAL A 23 -7.35 2.50 5.86
CA VAL A 23 -6.04 1.98 5.44
C VAL A 23 -6.25 0.99 4.30
N LEU A 24 -5.60 1.22 3.16
CA LEU A 24 -5.56 0.24 2.06
C LEU A 24 -4.25 -0.54 2.12
N ILE A 25 -4.33 -1.84 1.88
CA ILE A 25 -3.18 -2.73 1.78
C ILE A 25 -3.19 -3.36 0.39
N ASP A 26 -2.05 -3.28 -0.32
CA ASP A 26 -1.85 -3.84 -1.65
C ASP A 26 -3.02 -3.55 -2.61
N PRO A 27 -3.31 -2.26 -2.89
CA PRO A 27 -4.55 -1.84 -3.55
C PRO A 27 -4.53 -2.10 -5.06
N TYR A 28 -4.55 -3.35 -5.46
CA TYR A 28 -4.77 -3.78 -6.84
C TYR A 28 -6.28 -3.86 -7.09
N LEU A 29 -6.87 -2.81 -7.64
CA LEU A 29 -8.32 -2.64 -7.76
C LEU A 29 -8.82 -2.58 -9.20
N ASP A 30 -8.28 -1.67 -10.01
CA ASP A 30 -8.85 -1.37 -11.34
C ASP A 30 -8.74 -2.55 -12.32
N ALA A 31 -7.57 -3.19 -12.40
CA ALA A 31 -7.35 -4.36 -13.25
C ALA A 31 -7.68 -5.70 -12.56
N ASN A 32 -8.04 -5.67 -11.28
CA ASN A 32 -8.43 -6.88 -10.53
C ASN A 32 -9.88 -7.25 -10.83
N SER A 33 -10.08 -8.34 -11.58
CA SER A 33 -11.42 -8.83 -11.92
C SER A 33 -12.23 -9.32 -10.72
N ALA A 34 -11.55 -9.71 -9.63
CA ALA A 34 -12.20 -10.14 -8.39
C ALA A 34 -12.59 -8.96 -7.48
N SER A 35 -12.07 -7.75 -7.74
CA SER A 35 -12.37 -6.60 -6.90
C SER A 35 -13.77 -6.05 -7.19
N PRO A 36 -14.64 -5.98 -6.17
CA PRO A 36 -15.94 -5.32 -6.29
C PRO A 36 -15.84 -3.78 -6.25
N VAL A 37 -14.64 -3.24 -5.95
CA VAL A 37 -14.37 -1.80 -5.79
C VAL A 37 -13.29 -1.40 -6.78
N LYS A 38 -13.48 -0.26 -7.43
CA LYS A 38 -12.50 0.39 -8.32
C LYS A 38 -11.97 1.65 -7.66
N THR A 39 -10.87 2.19 -8.16
CA THR A 39 -10.26 3.41 -7.59
C THR A 39 -11.20 4.60 -7.60
N ASN A 40 -12.15 4.66 -8.56
CA ASN A 40 -13.14 5.73 -8.65
C ASN A 40 -14.24 5.61 -7.59
N ASP A 41 -14.48 4.41 -7.04
CA ASP A 41 -15.47 4.18 -6.00
C ASP A 41 -14.96 4.56 -4.60
N LEU A 42 -13.64 4.82 -4.49
CA LEU A 42 -13.04 5.21 -3.22
C LEU A 42 -13.39 6.67 -2.90
N GLU A 43 -13.93 6.90 -1.72
CA GLU A 43 -14.30 8.23 -1.20
C GLU A 43 -13.22 8.84 -0.30
N ARG A 44 -12.46 7.99 0.39
CA ARG A 44 -11.43 8.40 1.35
C ARG A 44 -10.36 7.32 1.48
N VAL A 45 -9.11 7.73 1.56
CA VAL A 45 -7.98 6.88 1.94
C VAL A 45 -7.02 7.72 2.78
N ASP A 46 -6.67 7.26 3.97
CA ASP A 46 -5.82 7.97 4.92
C ASP A 46 -4.40 7.41 4.96
N LEU A 47 -4.21 6.14 4.60
CA LEU A 47 -2.93 5.46 4.58
C LEU A 47 -2.94 4.31 3.57
N ILE A 48 -1.83 4.10 2.89
CA ILE A 48 -1.61 2.97 1.99
C ILE A 48 -0.41 2.17 2.48
N LEU A 49 -0.53 0.85 2.50
CA LEU A 49 0.56 -0.08 2.77
C LEU A 49 0.80 -0.93 1.52
N VAL A 50 2.07 -1.03 1.09
CA VAL A 50 2.45 -1.88 -0.04
C VAL A 50 3.51 -2.86 0.41
N THR A 51 3.20 -4.15 0.31
CA THR A 51 4.07 -5.23 0.81
C THR A 51 5.32 -5.43 -0.03
N HIS A 52 5.22 -5.30 -1.35
CA HIS A 52 6.35 -5.47 -2.27
C HIS A 52 6.04 -4.96 -3.68
N ALA A 53 7.08 -4.88 -4.52
CA ALA A 53 6.97 -4.52 -5.91
C ALA A 53 6.48 -5.73 -6.73
N ALA A 54 5.19 -5.77 -6.98
CA ALA A 54 4.54 -6.67 -7.93
C ALA A 54 3.26 -5.97 -8.42
N TYR A 55 2.88 -6.18 -9.68
CA TYR A 55 1.77 -5.47 -10.29
C TYR A 55 0.44 -5.70 -9.54
N ASP A 56 0.23 -6.90 -9.03
CA ASP A 56 -0.98 -7.34 -8.32
C ASP A 56 -0.98 -7.02 -6.82
N HIS A 57 0.05 -6.33 -6.33
CA HIS A 57 0.18 -5.83 -4.96
C HIS A 57 0.36 -4.31 -4.94
N LEU A 58 1.38 -3.79 -5.62
CA LEU A 58 1.56 -2.34 -5.78
C LEU A 58 0.35 -1.70 -6.47
N GLY A 59 -0.15 -2.35 -7.52
CA GLY A 59 -1.42 -2.03 -8.18
C GLY A 59 -1.64 -0.55 -8.43
N ASP A 60 -2.72 -0.03 -7.87
CA ASP A 60 -3.15 1.35 -8.04
C ASP A 60 -2.65 2.31 -6.95
N ALA A 61 -1.65 1.89 -6.13
CA ALA A 61 -1.18 2.67 -4.98
C ALA A 61 -0.75 4.09 -5.36
N GLY A 62 -0.02 4.26 -6.46
CA GLY A 62 0.41 5.57 -6.94
C GLY A 62 -0.74 6.48 -7.35
N LYS A 63 -1.72 5.95 -8.08
CA LYS A 63 -2.94 6.66 -8.47
C LYS A 63 -3.74 7.11 -7.25
N ILE A 64 -3.93 6.20 -6.29
CA ILE A 64 -4.69 6.47 -5.07
C ILE A 64 -3.96 7.47 -4.17
N ALA A 65 -2.63 7.32 -3.99
CA ALA A 65 -1.82 8.24 -3.20
C ALA A 65 -1.90 9.68 -3.73
N LYS A 66 -1.86 9.86 -5.05
CA LYS A 66 -2.01 11.18 -5.69
C LYS A 66 -3.41 11.75 -5.51
N LYS A 67 -4.46 10.93 -5.70
CA LYS A 67 -5.87 11.36 -5.58
C LYS A 67 -6.20 11.85 -4.17
N PHE A 68 -5.80 11.12 -3.14
CA PHE A 68 -6.15 11.42 -1.74
C PHE A 68 -5.04 12.12 -0.96
N LYS A 69 -3.87 12.34 -1.56
CA LYS A 69 -2.66 12.83 -0.88
C LYS A 69 -2.29 11.95 0.33
N ALA A 70 -2.61 10.67 0.22
CA ALA A 70 -2.40 9.69 1.28
C ALA A 70 -0.92 9.29 1.38
N PRO A 71 -0.36 9.18 2.59
CA PRO A 71 0.96 8.61 2.79
C PRO A 71 0.99 7.13 2.41
N VAL A 72 2.17 6.66 1.96
CA VAL A 72 2.41 5.27 1.59
C VAL A 72 3.57 4.72 2.41
N ILE A 73 3.34 3.63 3.13
CA ILE A 73 4.41 2.86 3.78
C ILE A 73 4.80 1.72 2.84
N CYS A 74 6.07 1.63 2.49
CA CYS A 74 6.56 0.67 1.50
C CYS A 74 8.07 0.42 1.62
N GLY A 75 8.58 -0.54 0.86
CA GLY A 75 10.02 -0.76 0.69
C GLY A 75 10.67 0.28 -0.22
N ALA A 76 12.00 0.28 -0.26
CA ALA A 76 12.78 1.24 -1.04
C ALA A 76 12.55 1.12 -2.56
N ASP A 77 12.32 -0.08 -3.06
CA ASP A 77 12.02 -0.38 -4.46
C ASP A 77 10.66 0.20 -4.88
N VAL A 78 9.63 -0.05 -4.10
CA VAL A 78 8.29 0.53 -4.31
C VAL A 78 8.35 2.06 -4.21
N ARG A 79 9.09 2.59 -3.23
CA ARG A 79 9.28 4.03 -3.08
C ARG A 79 9.90 4.66 -4.33
N ALA A 80 10.95 4.06 -4.88
CA ALA A 80 11.61 4.56 -6.09
C ALA A 80 10.64 4.59 -7.28
N HIS A 81 9.86 3.53 -7.47
CA HIS A 81 8.84 3.47 -8.51
C HIS A 81 7.76 4.56 -8.33
N LEU A 82 7.21 4.71 -7.11
CA LEU A 82 6.17 5.71 -6.85
C LEU A 82 6.64 7.15 -7.04
N ILE A 83 7.92 7.46 -6.74
CA ILE A 83 8.52 8.77 -7.08
C ILE A 83 8.52 8.99 -8.59
N LYS A 84 8.91 7.98 -9.37
CA LYS A 84 8.89 8.05 -10.84
C LYS A 84 7.47 8.24 -11.38
N GLU A 85 6.46 7.65 -10.74
CA GLU A 85 5.03 7.88 -11.05
C GLU A 85 4.51 9.27 -10.63
N GLY A 86 5.31 10.08 -9.96
CA GLY A 86 4.95 11.44 -9.56
C GLY A 86 4.25 11.54 -8.21
N VAL A 87 4.37 10.53 -7.36
CA VAL A 87 3.95 10.65 -5.95
C VAL A 87 4.98 11.51 -5.21
N ALA A 88 4.50 12.49 -4.44
CA ALA A 88 5.36 13.40 -3.68
C ALA A 88 6.26 12.62 -2.69
N PRO A 89 7.59 12.80 -2.73
CA PRO A 89 8.52 12.01 -1.92
C PRO A 89 8.28 12.07 -0.42
N GLU A 90 7.77 13.20 0.09
CA GLU A 90 7.43 13.41 1.50
C GLU A 90 6.20 12.59 1.96
N LYS A 91 5.43 12.05 1.02
CA LYS A 91 4.33 11.12 1.29
C LYS A 91 4.78 9.67 1.34
N LEU A 92 6.01 9.36 0.96
CA LEU A 92 6.53 8.00 0.85
C LEU A 92 7.44 7.66 2.02
N ILE A 93 6.98 6.77 2.87
CA ILE A 93 7.68 6.31 4.07
C ILE A 93 8.34 4.97 3.75
N GLY A 94 9.63 5.02 3.39
CA GLY A 94 10.43 3.83 3.11
C GLY A 94 10.86 3.16 4.40
N ILE A 95 10.53 1.88 4.55
CA ILE A 95 10.91 1.06 5.71
C ILE A 95 11.46 -0.30 5.28
N ILE A 96 12.06 -0.98 6.24
CA ILE A 96 12.50 -2.38 6.14
C ILE A 96 11.99 -3.14 7.37
N TRP A 97 12.20 -4.44 7.42
CA TRP A 97 11.76 -5.32 8.49
C TRP A 97 12.12 -4.84 9.90
N GLY A 98 11.21 -5.06 10.83
CA GLY A 98 11.40 -4.77 12.25
C GLY A 98 11.20 -3.33 12.66
N LEU A 99 10.92 -2.42 11.72
CA LEU A 99 10.62 -1.03 12.02
C LEU A 99 9.15 -0.84 12.38
N THR A 100 8.91 0.05 13.34
CA THR A 100 7.56 0.48 13.72
C THR A 100 7.43 1.96 13.44
N VAL A 101 6.38 2.33 12.74
CA VAL A 101 6.03 3.72 12.44
C VAL A 101 4.58 3.98 12.82
N GLU A 102 4.26 5.25 13.10
CA GLU A 102 2.89 5.68 13.34
C GLU A 102 2.52 6.75 12.31
N VAL A 103 1.47 6.50 11.55
CA VAL A 103 1.00 7.36 10.47
C VAL A 103 -0.52 7.41 10.49
N ALA A 104 -1.09 8.60 10.39
CA ALA A 104 -2.54 8.82 10.44
C ALA A 104 -3.21 8.23 11.71
N GLY A 105 -2.46 8.15 12.82
CA GLY A 105 -2.92 7.53 14.06
C GLY A 105 -2.98 5.99 14.01
N ILE A 106 -2.38 5.39 13.00
CA ILE A 106 -2.26 3.94 12.83
C ILE A 106 -0.81 3.52 13.10
N ARG A 107 -0.63 2.56 13.96
CA ARG A 107 0.69 1.98 14.26
C ARG A 107 0.93 0.76 13.37
N VAL A 108 2.02 0.81 12.61
CA VAL A 108 2.38 -0.23 11.65
C VAL A 108 3.79 -0.73 11.96
N ARG A 109 3.95 -2.04 12.12
CA ARG A 109 5.24 -2.70 12.23
C ARG A 109 5.47 -3.58 11.02
N SER A 110 6.59 -3.39 10.34
CA SER A 110 7.02 -4.27 9.26
C SER A 110 7.67 -5.54 9.80
N VAL A 111 7.39 -6.66 9.14
CA VAL A 111 7.95 -7.97 9.46
C VAL A 111 8.54 -8.62 8.21
N GLU A 112 9.48 -9.55 8.39
CA GLU A 112 10.04 -10.32 7.29
C GLU A 112 8.95 -11.10 6.55
N SER A 113 9.03 -11.09 5.23
CA SER A 113 8.25 -11.96 4.35
C SER A 113 9.19 -12.66 3.38
N ARG A 114 9.06 -13.97 3.25
CA ARG A 114 9.84 -14.78 2.31
C ARG A 114 9.07 -14.92 1.01
N HIS A 115 9.28 -13.95 0.13
CA HIS A 115 8.60 -13.86 -1.14
C HIS A 115 9.46 -13.12 -2.17
N TRP A 116 9.02 -13.07 -3.41
CA TRP A 116 9.71 -12.40 -4.49
C TRP A 116 9.16 -10.99 -4.67
N SER A 117 10.02 -9.96 -4.56
CA SER A 117 9.67 -8.59 -4.90
C SER A 117 10.34 -8.23 -6.21
N SER A 118 9.55 -8.07 -7.27
CA SER A 118 10.08 -7.83 -8.60
C SER A 118 9.02 -7.18 -9.49
N MET A 119 9.41 -6.09 -10.15
CA MET A 119 8.60 -5.43 -11.16
C MET A 119 9.50 -4.86 -12.27
N ILE A 120 9.05 -4.99 -13.52
CA ILE A 120 9.73 -4.43 -14.70
C ILE A 120 8.75 -3.47 -15.37
N GLU A 121 9.17 -2.23 -15.56
CA GLU A 121 8.41 -1.25 -16.34
C GLU A 121 8.63 -1.42 -17.85
N ALA A 122 7.77 -0.77 -18.65
CA ALA A 122 7.85 -0.84 -20.11
C ALA A 122 9.17 -0.31 -20.68
N ASP A 123 9.85 0.60 -19.99
CA ASP A 123 11.17 1.13 -20.38
C ASP A 123 12.34 0.22 -19.97
N GLY A 124 12.06 -0.94 -19.35
CA GLY A 124 13.05 -1.89 -18.87
C GLY A 124 13.57 -1.60 -17.46
N THR A 125 13.10 -0.55 -16.78
CA THR A 125 13.48 -0.30 -15.39
C THR A 125 13.02 -1.45 -14.51
N TYR A 126 13.95 -2.04 -13.76
CA TYR A 126 13.72 -3.16 -12.87
C TYR A 126 13.74 -2.71 -11.40
N TYR A 127 12.71 -3.07 -10.68
CA TYR A 127 12.61 -2.80 -9.23
C TYR A 127 12.61 -4.12 -8.47
N SER A 128 13.42 -4.20 -7.45
CA SER A 128 13.48 -5.35 -6.55
C SER A 128 13.92 -4.89 -5.16
N GLY A 129 13.37 -5.52 -4.15
CA GLY A 129 13.68 -5.25 -2.75
C GLY A 129 13.15 -6.34 -1.85
N PRO A 130 13.42 -6.24 -0.53
CA PRO A 130 12.89 -7.20 0.42
C PRO A 130 11.38 -7.03 0.57
N PRO A 131 10.58 -8.06 0.30
CA PRO A 131 9.14 -8.04 0.57
C PRO A 131 8.90 -8.02 2.08
N MET A 132 7.77 -7.46 2.50
CA MET A 132 7.43 -7.37 3.90
C MET A 132 5.96 -7.70 4.16
N GLY A 133 5.68 -8.17 5.36
CA GLY A 133 4.35 -8.19 5.94
C GLY A 133 4.17 -7.02 6.89
N PHE A 134 2.95 -6.78 7.34
CA PHE A 134 2.62 -5.72 8.28
C PHE A 134 1.81 -6.26 9.45
N ILE A 135 2.19 -5.85 10.65
CA ILE A 135 1.34 -5.90 11.84
C ILE A 135 0.74 -4.52 11.99
N VAL A 136 -0.59 -4.43 11.88
CA VAL A 136 -1.32 -3.17 11.92
C VAL A 136 -2.09 -3.10 13.23
N GLN A 137 -1.90 -2.02 13.99
CA GLN A 137 -2.70 -1.69 15.17
C GLN A 137 -3.61 -0.52 14.77
N PRO A 138 -4.87 -0.80 14.42
CA PRO A 138 -5.77 0.22 13.87
C PRO A 138 -6.35 1.17 14.92
N ASP A 139 -6.40 0.76 16.20
CA ASP A 139 -6.94 1.52 17.34
C ASP A 139 -5.96 1.57 18.51
#